data_e7ce5bd5d67c41afc2f7e5098f11d541
#
_entry.id   e7ce5bd5d67c41afc2f7e5098f11d541
#
_cell.length_a   1.000
_cell.length_b   1.000
_cell.length_c   1.000
_cell.angle_alpha   90.00
_cell.angle_beta   90.00
_cell.angle_gamma   90.00
#
_symmetry.space_group_name_H-M   'P 1'
#
loop_
_entity.id
_entity.type
_entity.pdbx_description
1 polymer ?
#
loop_
_entity_poly.entity_id
_entity_poly.type
_entity_poly.pdbx_seq_one_letter_code
_entity_poly.pdbx_strand_id
1 'polypeptide(L)'
;MEDHSRGSVLVVDDEPTIAEVVARYLERAGYRTRVAGDGVEAIAAAAEQRPDLVVLDLMLPGLDGLEVMRRLREQDRDRIAVILLTAKGEESDRVVGLRLGADDYVVKPFSPAELVARVDAVLRRFDNSPAHEEPMAIGDLKIDPAARQVFVSDDEVQLTQREFDVLLFLARHPGQVFSRNQLMDAIWQYSFYTDTSTVTVHIRRLRAKIEADPSQPRHIQTVWGVGYRFQP
;
A
#
# COMPACT_ATOMS: atom_id res chain seq x y z
N MET A 1 -19.72 23.95 8.88
CA MET A 1 -19.98 23.03 7.77
C MET A 1 -18.81 22.06 7.80
N GLU A 2 -18.99 20.90 8.43
CA GLU A 2 -17.93 19.87 8.48
C GLU A 2 -17.68 19.40 7.05
N ASP A 3 -16.43 19.52 6.64
CA ASP A 3 -15.95 19.10 5.31
C ASP A 3 -15.93 17.55 5.28
N HIS A 4 -17.01 16.96 4.77
CA HIS A 4 -17.20 15.51 4.67
C HIS A 4 -16.39 14.92 3.50
N SER A 5 -15.15 15.40 3.26
CA SER A 5 -14.30 14.80 2.26
C SER A 5 -13.82 13.41 2.72
N ARG A 6 -13.82 12.43 1.82
CA ARG A 6 -13.37 11.04 2.06
C ARG A 6 -11.85 10.90 2.20
N GLY A 7 -11.12 12.01 2.16
CA GLY A 7 -9.66 12.06 2.23
C GLY A 7 -9.07 12.94 1.12
N SER A 8 -7.74 13.09 1.15
CA SER A 8 -6.96 13.91 0.23
C SER A 8 -6.05 13.05 -0.65
N VAL A 9 -6.07 13.29 -1.96
CA VAL A 9 -5.28 12.53 -2.93
C VAL A 9 -4.41 13.48 -3.76
N LEU A 10 -3.10 13.25 -3.77
CA LEU A 10 -2.18 13.91 -4.68
C LEU A 10 -2.03 13.06 -5.95
N VAL A 11 -2.34 13.64 -7.10
CA VAL A 11 -2.18 13.01 -8.42
C VAL A 11 -0.92 13.56 -9.08
N VAL A 12 0.02 12.69 -9.41
CA VAL A 12 1.32 13.04 -10.00
C VAL A 12 1.47 12.35 -11.35
N ASP A 13 1.38 13.13 -12.42
CA ASP A 13 1.50 12.64 -13.80
C ASP A 13 1.91 13.82 -14.69
N ASP A 14 2.92 13.65 -15.56
CA ASP A 14 3.42 14.71 -16.42
C ASP A 14 2.52 14.94 -17.66
N GLU A 15 1.53 14.07 -17.89
CA GLU A 15 0.49 14.27 -18.88
C GLU A 15 -0.72 15.01 -18.26
N PRO A 16 -0.90 16.35 -18.48
CA PRO A 16 -1.95 17.11 -17.82
C PRO A 16 -3.36 16.56 -18.06
N THR A 17 -3.60 16.00 -19.25
CA THR A 17 -4.89 15.40 -19.61
C THR A 17 -5.22 14.19 -18.74
N ILE A 18 -4.23 13.33 -18.45
CA ILE A 18 -4.40 12.16 -17.58
C ILE A 18 -4.64 12.62 -16.15
N ALA A 19 -3.76 13.50 -15.64
CA ALA A 19 -3.85 14.04 -14.29
C ALA A 19 -5.22 14.69 -14.01
N GLU A 20 -5.72 15.55 -14.94
CA GLU A 20 -7.02 16.20 -14.80
C GLU A 20 -8.19 15.20 -14.84
N VAL A 21 -8.15 14.21 -15.73
CA VAL A 21 -9.20 13.19 -15.81
C VAL A 21 -9.24 12.39 -14.50
N VAL A 22 -8.09 11.95 -14.01
CA VAL A 22 -8.00 11.22 -12.74
C VAL A 22 -8.51 12.06 -11.58
N ALA A 23 -8.06 13.32 -11.46
CA ALA A 23 -8.52 14.24 -10.41
C ALA A 23 -10.04 14.41 -10.43
N ARG A 24 -10.66 14.67 -11.59
CA ARG A 24 -12.11 14.82 -11.72
C ARG A 24 -12.89 13.57 -11.29
N TYR A 25 -12.38 12.37 -11.59
CA TYR A 25 -13.05 11.14 -11.16
C TYR A 25 -12.94 10.95 -9.64
N LEU A 26 -11.80 11.26 -9.04
CA LEU A 26 -11.59 11.22 -7.59
C LEU A 26 -12.46 12.27 -6.88
N GLU A 27 -12.57 13.49 -7.40
CA GLU A 27 -13.44 14.53 -6.86
C GLU A 27 -14.91 14.12 -6.87
N ARG A 28 -15.38 13.51 -7.96
CA ARG A 28 -16.75 12.96 -8.05
C ARG A 28 -16.99 11.83 -7.05
N ALA A 29 -15.94 11.11 -6.67
CA ALA A 29 -15.99 10.08 -5.62
C ALA A 29 -15.92 10.67 -4.20
N GLY A 30 -15.75 11.99 -4.04
CA GLY A 30 -15.76 12.71 -2.75
C GLY A 30 -14.37 12.94 -2.16
N TYR A 31 -13.28 12.76 -2.91
CA TYR A 31 -11.92 13.07 -2.48
C TYR A 31 -11.57 14.52 -2.79
N ARG A 32 -10.72 15.12 -1.93
CA ARG A 32 -10.01 16.35 -2.28
C ARG A 32 -8.80 15.97 -3.11
N THR A 33 -8.59 16.63 -4.24
CA THR A 33 -7.47 16.35 -5.11
C THR A 33 -6.53 17.55 -5.22
N ARG A 34 -5.26 17.24 -5.39
CA ARG A 34 -4.21 18.16 -5.83
C ARG A 34 -3.44 17.47 -6.96
N VAL A 35 -3.01 18.24 -7.95
CA VAL A 35 -2.25 17.73 -9.09
C VAL A 35 -0.83 18.29 -9.02
N ALA A 36 0.15 17.47 -9.38
CA ALA A 36 1.55 17.86 -9.60
C ALA A 36 2.02 17.30 -10.95
N GLY A 37 2.69 18.11 -11.75
CA GLY A 37 3.16 17.74 -13.10
C GLY A 37 4.54 17.12 -13.12
N ASP A 38 5.27 17.13 -12.01
CA ASP A 38 6.60 16.52 -11.90
C ASP A 38 6.91 16.09 -10.47
N GLY A 39 8.05 15.38 -10.31
CA GLY A 39 8.45 14.84 -9.01
C GLY A 39 8.87 15.91 -7.99
N VAL A 40 9.37 17.06 -8.42
CA VAL A 40 9.77 18.15 -7.52
C VAL A 40 8.53 18.84 -6.95
N GLU A 41 7.56 19.13 -7.81
CA GLU A 41 6.26 19.67 -7.41
C GLU A 41 5.52 18.70 -6.48
N ALA A 42 5.57 17.39 -6.77
CA ALA A 42 4.96 16.35 -5.93
C ALA A 42 5.50 16.36 -4.50
N ILE A 43 6.83 16.41 -4.32
CA ILE A 43 7.47 16.48 -2.99
C ILE A 43 7.09 17.78 -2.27
N ALA A 44 7.11 18.92 -2.97
CA ALA A 44 6.72 20.21 -2.39
C ALA A 44 5.25 20.21 -1.96
N ALA A 45 4.36 19.68 -2.83
CA ALA A 45 2.94 19.57 -2.54
C ALA A 45 2.65 18.68 -1.33
N ALA A 46 3.34 17.55 -1.21
CA ALA A 46 3.20 16.63 -0.08
C ALA A 46 3.71 17.23 1.23
N ALA A 47 4.79 18.02 1.17
CA ALA A 47 5.33 18.71 2.35
C ALA A 47 4.45 19.88 2.81
N GLU A 48 3.83 20.62 1.89
CA GLU A 48 2.93 21.72 2.20
C GLU A 48 1.62 21.26 2.83
N GLN A 49 1.01 20.24 2.23
CA GLN A 49 -0.21 19.62 2.72
C GLN A 49 -0.11 18.11 2.50
N ARG A 50 0.12 17.38 3.59
CA ARG A 50 0.26 15.94 3.58
C ARG A 50 -1.00 15.27 2.99
N PRO A 51 -0.88 14.51 1.89
CA PRO A 51 -1.99 13.74 1.36
C PRO A 51 -2.17 12.42 2.12
N ASP A 52 -3.38 11.87 2.10
CA ASP A 52 -3.65 10.52 2.60
C ASP A 52 -3.17 9.47 1.59
N LEU A 53 -3.21 9.80 0.29
CA LEU A 53 -2.77 8.91 -0.78
C LEU A 53 -2.12 9.71 -1.92
N VAL A 54 -1.08 9.12 -2.53
CA VAL A 54 -0.46 9.61 -3.76
C VAL A 54 -0.72 8.62 -4.88
N VAL A 55 -1.31 9.08 -5.99
CA VAL A 55 -1.30 8.38 -7.28
C VAL A 55 -0.09 8.90 -8.03
N LEU A 56 0.89 8.04 -8.33
CA LEU A 56 2.21 8.44 -8.78
C LEU A 56 2.59 7.73 -10.08
N ASP A 57 2.80 8.51 -11.13
CA ASP A 57 3.43 7.98 -12.35
C ASP A 57 4.92 7.69 -12.08
N LEU A 58 5.38 6.56 -12.60
CA LEU A 58 6.80 6.20 -12.56
C LEU A 58 7.62 6.97 -13.57
N MET A 59 7.04 7.28 -14.74
CA MET A 59 7.74 7.89 -15.88
C MET A 59 7.71 9.43 -15.85
N LEU A 60 8.11 10.02 -14.74
CA LEU A 60 8.15 11.47 -14.60
C LEU A 60 9.44 12.07 -15.16
N PRO A 61 9.41 13.27 -15.77
CA PRO A 61 10.61 13.95 -16.22
C PRO A 61 11.43 14.47 -15.01
N GLY A 62 12.75 14.40 -15.14
CA GLY A 62 13.68 14.92 -14.12
C GLY A 62 13.79 14.02 -12.91
N LEU A 63 12.95 14.18 -11.91
CA LEU A 63 12.88 13.32 -10.74
C LEU A 63 11.87 12.20 -10.99
N ASP A 64 12.36 10.98 -11.24
CA ASP A 64 11.51 9.83 -11.52
C ASP A 64 10.61 9.41 -10.34
N GLY A 65 9.54 8.68 -10.63
CA GLY A 65 8.54 8.31 -9.63
C GLY A 65 9.09 7.41 -8.52
N LEU A 66 10.10 6.57 -8.79
CA LEU A 66 10.72 5.73 -7.76
C LEU A 66 11.51 6.58 -6.76
N GLU A 67 12.21 7.60 -7.25
CA GLU A 67 12.93 8.54 -6.39
C GLU A 67 11.97 9.45 -5.60
N VAL A 68 10.85 9.89 -6.23
CA VAL A 68 9.77 10.59 -5.51
C VAL A 68 9.25 9.72 -4.37
N MET A 69 8.93 8.47 -4.66
CA MET A 69 8.45 7.53 -3.65
C MET A 69 9.46 7.31 -2.52
N ARG A 70 10.75 7.16 -2.83
CA ARG A 70 11.80 7.02 -1.83
C ARG A 70 11.83 8.22 -0.88
N ARG A 71 11.76 9.45 -1.42
CA ARG A 71 11.75 10.68 -0.62
C ARG A 71 10.49 10.82 0.23
N LEU A 72 9.33 10.46 -0.30
CA LEU A 72 8.09 10.43 0.48
C LEU A 72 8.20 9.47 1.67
N ARG A 73 8.81 8.30 1.48
CA ARG A 73 9.03 7.31 2.56
C ARG A 73 10.04 7.78 3.62
N GLU A 74 11.07 8.52 3.23
CA GLU A 74 12.03 9.11 4.17
C GLU A 74 11.41 10.19 5.06
N GLN A 75 10.48 10.97 4.50
CA GLN A 75 9.84 12.08 5.21
C GLN A 75 8.71 11.63 6.15
N ASP A 76 7.92 10.64 5.79
CA ASP A 76 6.69 10.27 6.51
C ASP A 76 6.58 8.78 6.88
N ARG A 77 7.69 8.07 7.00
CA ARG A 77 7.80 6.71 7.55
C ARG A 77 6.56 5.83 7.31
N ASP A 78 6.22 5.61 6.03
CA ASP A 78 5.16 4.71 5.59
C ASP A 78 3.69 5.11 5.88
N ARG A 79 3.42 6.35 6.29
CA ARG A 79 2.04 6.82 6.60
C ARG A 79 1.25 7.31 5.39
N ILE A 80 1.89 7.69 4.28
CA ILE A 80 1.22 8.09 3.04
C ILE A 80 1.01 6.84 2.18
N ALA A 81 -0.23 6.54 1.79
CA ALA A 81 -0.48 5.46 0.85
C ALA A 81 -0.01 5.83 -0.56
N VAL A 82 0.53 4.89 -1.33
CA VAL A 82 1.01 5.14 -2.70
C VAL A 82 0.48 4.09 -3.66
N ILE A 83 -0.20 4.56 -4.72
CA ILE A 83 -0.57 3.75 -5.89
C ILE A 83 0.31 4.19 -7.06
N LEU A 84 1.07 3.27 -7.63
CA LEU A 84 1.92 3.55 -8.78
C LEU A 84 1.15 3.40 -10.10
N LEU A 85 1.36 4.33 -11.02
CA LEU A 85 0.97 4.17 -12.41
C LEU A 85 2.19 3.68 -13.20
N THR A 86 2.03 2.60 -13.97
CA THR A 86 3.14 1.96 -14.70
C THR A 86 2.77 1.70 -16.14
N ALA A 87 3.73 1.70 -17.06
CA ALA A 87 3.49 1.28 -18.44
C ALA A 87 3.39 -0.26 -18.55
N LYS A 88 2.71 -0.72 -19.59
CA LYS A 88 2.62 -2.15 -19.91
C LYS A 88 4.00 -2.67 -20.35
N GLY A 89 4.54 -3.66 -19.66
CA GLY A 89 5.84 -4.27 -19.97
C GLY A 89 6.95 -3.98 -18.94
N GLU A 90 6.75 -3.03 -18.02
CA GLU A 90 7.72 -2.68 -16.98
C GLU A 90 7.51 -3.51 -15.70
N GLU A 91 7.61 -4.82 -15.84
CA GLU A 91 7.45 -5.73 -14.70
C GLU A 91 8.54 -5.52 -13.63
N SER A 92 9.76 -5.16 -14.06
CA SER A 92 10.86 -4.81 -13.17
C SER A 92 10.52 -3.63 -12.27
N ASP A 93 9.96 -2.56 -12.84
CA ASP A 93 9.70 -1.31 -12.12
C ASP A 93 8.51 -1.45 -11.15
N ARG A 94 7.51 -2.26 -11.51
CA ARG A 94 6.45 -2.67 -10.58
C ARG A 94 7.02 -3.37 -9.35
N VAL A 95 7.90 -4.35 -9.57
CA VAL A 95 8.53 -5.10 -8.47
C VAL A 95 9.41 -4.17 -7.63
N VAL A 96 10.15 -3.25 -8.25
CA VAL A 96 10.96 -2.25 -7.53
C VAL A 96 10.06 -1.30 -6.74
N GLY A 97 9.03 -0.73 -7.34
CA GLY A 97 8.09 0.16 -6.68
C GLY A 97 7.38 -0.50 -5.49
N LEU A 98 6.88 -1.72 -5.67
CA LEU A 98 6.33 -2.50 -4.55
C LEU A 98 7.40 -2.81 -3.49
N ARG A 99 8.66 -3.06 -3.85
CA ARG A 99 9.77 -3.23 -2.90
C ARG A 99 10.11 -1.95 -2.15
N LEU A 100 9.90 -0.78 -2.73
CA LEU A 100 10.08 0.51 -2.07
C LEU A 100 8.91 0.91 -1.17
N GLY A 101 7.77 0.23 -1.22
CA GLY A 101 6.67 0.46 -0.30
C GLY A 101 5.37 0.93 -0.92
N ALA A 102 5.19 0.81 -2.23
CA ALA A 102 3.90 1.05 -2.84
C ALA A 102 2.83 0.11 -2.27
N ASP A 103 1.64 0.64 -2.04
CA ASP A 103 0.51 -0.12 -1.53
C ASP A 103 -0.20 -0.88 -2.65
N ASP A 104 -0.15 -0.33 -3.86
CA ASP A 104 -0.72 -0.92 -5.07
C ASP A 104 -0.09 -0.35 -6.33
N TYR A 105 -0.44 -0.90 -7.51
CA TYR A 105 -0.08 -0.35 -8.81
C TYR A 105 -1.22 -0.51 -9.82
N VAL A 106 -1.20 0.34 -10.85
CA VAL A 106 -2.14 0.32 -11.98
C VAL A 106 -1.35 0.40 -13.28
N VAL A 107 -1.67 -0.47 -14.23
CA VAL A 107 -0.99 -0.50 -15.53
C VAL A 107 -1.71 0.40 -16.53
N LYS A 108 -1.00 1.33 -17.14
CA LYS A 108 -1.50 2.16 -18.27
C LYS A 108 -1.64 1.31 -19.54
N PRO A 109 -2.73 1.47 -20.35
CA PRO A 109 -3.90 2.31 -20.10
C PRO A 109 -4.86 1.67 -19.07
N PHE A 110 -5.45 2.49 -18.22
CA PHE A 110 -6.38 2.07 -17.18
C PHE A 110 -7.73 2.80 -17.29
N SER A 111 -8.76 2.23 -16.70
CA SER A 111 -10.05 2.91 -16.52
C SER A 111 -9.98 3.84 -15.29
N PRO A 112 -10.38 5.13 -15.40
CA PRO A 112 -10.48 6.00 -14.24
C PRO A 112 -11.35 5.42 -13.12
N ALA A 113 -12.40 4.69 -13.45
CA ALA A 113 -13.27 4.02 -12.47
C ALA A 113 -12.52 2.89 -11.73
N GLU A 114 -11.62 2.17 -12.41
CA GLU A 114 -10.73 1.18 -11.76
C GLU A 114 -9.81 1.86 -10.76
N LEU A 115 -9.17 2.96 -11.15
CA LEU A 115 -8.27 3.70 -10.26
C LEU A 115 -9.01 4.21 -9.02
N VAL A 116 -10.21 4.77 -9.17
CA VAL A 116 -11.04 5.21 -8.03
C VAL A 116 -11.36 4.04 -7.11
N ALA A 117 -11.73 2.87 -7.64
CA ALA A 117 -12.01 1.69 -6.83
C ALA A 117 -10.77 1.24 -6.03
N ARG A 118 -9.57 1.38 -6.59
CA ARG A 118 -8.31 1.08 -5.92
C ARG A 118 -7.99 2.10 -4.83
N VAL A 119 -8.17 3.39 -5.09
CA VAL A 119 -8.04 4.46 -4.09
C VAL A 119 -9.01 4.22 -2.93
N ASP A 120 -10.28 3.91 -3.22
CA ASP A 120 -11.27 3.55 -2.21
C ASP A 120 -10.83 2.34 -1.37
N ALA A 121 -10.31 1.30 -2.01
CA ALA A 121 -9.87 0.09 -1.32
C ALA A 121 -8.61 0.33 -0.45
N VAL A 122 -7.72 1.22 -0.87
CA VAL A 122 -6.55 1.60 -0.08
C VAL A 122 -6.96 2.47 1.12
N LEU A 123 -7.78 3.53 0.91
CA LEU A 123 -8.12 4.50 1.96
C LEU A 123 -9.18 4.01 2.95
N ARG A 124 -10.17 3.20 2.54
CA ARG A 124 -11.23 2.68 3.43
C ARG A 124 -10.71 2.00 4.68
N ARG A 125 -9.50 1.53 4.69
CA ARG A 125 -8.87 0.85 5.82
C ARG A 125 -8.32 1.79 6.88
N PHE A 126 -8.09 3.05 6.52
CA PHE A 126 -7.79 4.10 7.50
C PHE A 126 -9.00 4.35 8.42
N ASP A 127 -10.24 4.25 7.85
CA ASP A 127 -11.48 4.49 8.61
C ASP A 127 -11.95 3.26 9.40
N ASN A 128 -11.56 2.04 8.98
CA ASN A 128 -11.96 0.78 9.63
C ASN A 128 -10.90 0.23 10.59
N SER A 129 -10.13 1.08 11.26
CA SER A 129 -9.36 0.62 12.42
C SER A 129 -10.34 0.10 13.47
N PRO A 130 -10.26 -1.19 13.85
CA PRO A 130 -11.14 -1.75 14.87
C PRO A 130 -10.81 -1.11 16.22
N ALA A 131 -11.51 -0.03 16.54
CA ALA A 131 -11.29 0.80 17.73
C ALA A 131 -11.41 0.04 19.08
N HIS A 132 -11.72 -1.25 19.05
CA HIS A 132 -11.95 -2.10 20.22
C HIS A 132 -11.30 -3.49 20.15
N GLU A 133 -10.39 -3.75 19.20
CA GLU A 133 -9.66 -5.02 19.24
C GLU A 133 -8.48 -4.95 20.21
N GLU A 134 -8.39 -5.96 21.08
CA GLU A 134 -7.27 -6.09 22.01
C GLU A 134 -5.96 -6.43 21.26
N PRO A 135 -4.83 -5.90 21.74
CA PRO A 135 -3.52 -6.28 21.20
C PRO A 135 -3.27 -7.78 21.28
N MET A 136 -2.74 -8.35 20.23
CA MET A 136 -2.36 -9.75 20.16
C MET A 136 -0.87 -9.90 20.51
N ALA A 137 -0.54 -10.81 21.45
CA ALA A 137 0.83 -11.18 21.78
C ALA A 137 1.08 -12.63 21.34
N ILE A 138 2.05 -12.85 20.44
CA ILE A 138 2.35 -14.15 19.84
C ILE A 138 3.86 -14.35 19.89
N GLY A 139 4.35 -15.00 20.93
CA GLY A 139 5.77 -15.14 21.17
C GLY A 139 6.43 -13.78 21.41
N ASP A 140 7.40 -13.43 20.56
CA ASP A 140 8.09 -12.13 20.54
C ASP A 140 7.39 -11.05 19.69
N LEU A 141 6.32 -11.41 18.97
CA LEU A 141 5.55 -10.51 18.12
C LEU A 141 4.33 -9.98 18.88
N LYS A 142 4.18 -8.65 18.93
CA LYS A 142 2.98 -7.97 19.44
C LYS A 142 2.36 -7.14 18.33
N ILE A 143 1.06 -7.26 18.14
CA ILE A 143 0.29 -6.54 17.11
C ILE A 143 -0.82 -5.79 17.81
N ASP A 144 -0.84 -4.46 17.70
CA ASP A 144 -1.93 -3.60 18.14
C ASP A 144 -2.79 -3.20 16.94
N PRO A 145 -3.99 -3.79 16.77
CA PRO A 145 -4.86 -3.46 15.65
C PRO A 145 -5.41 -2.04 15.71
N ALA A 146 -5.68 -1.52 16.91
CA ALA A 146 -6.27 -0.20 17.09
C ALA A 146 -5.25 0.91 16.80
N ALA A 147 -4.03 0.77 17.30
CA ALA A 147 -2.94 1.70 17.04
C ALA A 147 -2.23 1.46 15.69
N ARG A 148 -2.52 0.32 15.03
CA ARG A 148 -1.80 -0.17 13.84
C ARG A 148 -0.29 -0.26 14.06
N GLN A 149 0.12 -0.70 15.24
CA GLN A 149 1.52 -0.85 15.65
C GLN A 149 1.90 -2.31 15.75
N VAL A 150 3.16 -2.59 15.45
CA VAL A 150 3.76 -3.92 15.56
C VAL A 150 5.08 -3.79 16.32
N PHE A 151 5.32 -4.71 17.23
CA PHE A 151 6.56 -4.80 17.98
C PHE A 151 7.13 -6.22 17.85
N VAL A 152 8.45 -6.31 17.70
CA VAL A 152 9.20 -7.58 17.75
C VAL A 152 10.21 -7.46 18.87
N SER A 153 10.15 -8.33 19.87
CA SER A 153 11.01 -8.27 21.07
C SER A 153 11.01 -6.88 21.75
N ASP A 154 9.83 -6.24 21.82
CA ASP A 154 9.57 -4.89 22.33
C ASP A 154 10.08 -3.71 21.46
N ASP A 155 10.78 -3.95 20.37
CA ASP A 155 11.15 -2.92 19.41
C ASP A 155 10.01 -2.67 18.42
N GLU A 156 9.63 -1.39 18.22
CA GLU A 156 8.60 -1.03 17.26
C GLU A 156 9.09 -1.23 15.83
N VAL A 157 8.33 -2.01 15.04
CA VAL A 157 8.62 -2.29 13.64
C VAL A 157 7.70 -1.49 12.74
N GLN A 158 8.29 -0.64 11.91
CA GLN A 158 7.53 0.18 10.96
C GLN A 158 7.07 -0.65 9.75
N LEU A 159 5.76 -0.82 9.64
CA LEU A 159 5.13 -1.51 8.51
C LEU A 159 4.38 -0.50 7.62
N THR A 160 4.40 -0.74 6.30
CA THR A 160 3.46 -0.05 5.43
C THR A 160 2.04 -0.50 5.72
N GLN A 161 1.04 0.26 5.25
CA GLN A 161 -0.36 -0.08 5.46
C GLN A 161 -0.68 -1.51 4.98
N ARG A 162 -0.18 -1.88 3.82
CA ARG A 162 -0.41 -3.23 3.24
C ARG A 162 0.34 -4.33 3.98
N GLU A 163 1.54 -4.08 4.42
CA GLU A 163 2.28 -5.04 5.25
C GLU A 163 1.56 -5.32 6.56
N PHE A 164 1.05 -4.26 7.20
CA PHE A 164 0.23 -4.39 8.41
C PHE A 164 -1.05 -5.18 8.15
N ASP A 165 -1.79 -4.87 7.08
CA ASP A 165 -3.03 -5.56 6.72
C ASP A 165 -2.80 -7.05 6.45
N VAL A 166 -1.72 -7.39 5.73
CA VAL A 166 -1.32 -8.79 5.47
C VAL A 166 -1.02 -9.51 6.77
N LEU A 167 -0.21 -8.89 7.65
CA LEU A 167 0.16 -9.48 8.93
C LEU A 167 -1.08 -9.70 9.80
N LEU A 168 -1.91 -8.68 9.98
CA LEU A 168 -3.10 -8.74 10.81
C LEU A 168 -4.10 -9.79 10.31
N PHE A 169 -4.33 -9.84 9.00
CA PHE A 169 -5.20 -10.84 8.42
C PHE A 169 -4.70 -12.26 8.68
N LEU A 170 -3.42 -12.52 8.46
CA LEU A 170 -2.84 -13.84 8.68
C LEU A 170 -2.79 -14.21 10.17
N ALA A 171 -2.46 -13.27 11.05
CA ALA A 171 -2.40 -13.48 12.50
C ALA A 171 -3.77 -13.77 13.13
N ARG A 172 -4.86 -13.23 12.55
CA ARG A 172 -6.24 -13.57 12.95
C ARG A 172 -6.68 -14.98 12.57
N HIS A 173 -5.94 -15.65 11.69
CA HIS A 173 -6.25 -17.00 11.20
C HIS A 173 -5.04 -17.94 11.37
N PRO A 174 -4.57 -18.16 12.60
CA PRO A 174 -3.37 -18.94 12.85
C PRO A 174 -3.54 -20.38 12.36
N GLY A 175 -2.50 -20.89 11.70
CA GLY A 175 -2.49 -22.26 11.12
C GLY A 175 -3.25 -22.41 9.81
N GLN A 176 -4.15 -21.49 9.45
CA GLN A 176 -4.90 -21.56 8.20
C GLN A 176 -4.02 -21.15 7.02
N VAL A 177 -4.11 -21.92 5.93
CA VAL A 177 -3.38 -21.64 4.68
C VAL A 177 -4.27 -20.83 3.75
N PHE A 178 -3.73 -19.72 3.23
CA PHE A 178 -4.39 -18.89 2.24
C PHE A 178 -3.60 -18.88 0.93
N SER A 179 -4.29 -19.11 -0.18
CA SER A 179 -3.70 -18.91 -1.50
C SER A 179 -3.43 -17.42 -1.77
N ARG A 180 -2.58 -17.16 -2.78
CA ARG A 180 -2.32 -15.77 -3.21
C ARG A 180 -3.59 -15.05 -3.65
N ASN A 181 -4.49 -15.74 -4.34
CA ASN A 181 -5.77 -15.18 -4.76
C ASN A 181 -6.65 -14.84 -3.54
N GLN A 182 -6.78 -15.73 -2.57
CA GLN A 182 -7.55 -15.48 -1.35
C GLN A 182 -6.99 -14.28 -0.56
N LEU A 183 -5.66 -14.15 -0.46
CA LEU A 183 -5.03 -12.99 0.16
C LEU A 183 -5.28 -11.71 -0.64
N MET A 184 -5.24 -11.79 -1.98
CA MET A 184 -5.55 -10.68 -2.85
C MET A 184 -6.99 -10.21 -2.64
N ASP A 185 -7.96 -11.11 -2.68
CA ASP A 185 -9.37 -10.79 -2.48
C ASP A 185 -9.65 -10.22 -1.08
N ALA A 186 -9.07 -10.83 -0.04
CA ALA A 186 -9.28 -10.40 1.34
C ALA A 186 -8.65 -9.05 1.66
N ILE A 187 -7.45 -8.79 1.12
CA ILE A 187 -6.63 -7.63 1.50
C ILE A 187 -6.75 -6.51 0.48
N TRP A 188 -6.82 -6.76 -0.81
CA TRP A 188 -6.98 -5.73 -1.84
C TRP A 188 -8.43 -5.50 -2.26
N GLN A 189 -9.34 -6.46 -1.98
CA GLN A 189 -10.81 -6.37 -2.17
C GLN A 189 -11.27 -6.02 -3.60
N TYR A 190 -10.47 -6.36 -4.61
CA TYR A 190 -10.90 -6.25 -6.00
C TYR A 190 -10.32 -7.41 -6.81
N SER A 191 -11.15 -7.92 -7.73
CA SER A 191 -10.87 -9.12 -8.54
C SER A 191 -10.43 -8.80 -9.98
N PHE A 192 -10.11 -7.54 -10.29
CA PHE A 192 -9.77 -7.15 -11.66
C PHE A 192 -8.29 -7.38 -11.94
N TYR A 193 -7.96 -8.46 -12.63
CA TYR A 193 -6.69 -8.75 -13.34
C TYR A 193 -5.39 -8.36 -12.61
N THR A 194 -5.38 -8.38 -11.31
CA THR A 194 -4.18 -8.01 -10.55
C THR A 194 -3.25 -9.19 -10.47
N ASP A 195 -2.02 -8.97 -10.84
CA ASP A 195 -0.95 -9.96 -10.71
C ASP A 195 -0.75 -10.31 -9.22
N THR A 196 -0.93 -11.58 -8.88
CA THR A 196 -0.74 -12.08 -7.51
C THR A 196 0.72 -12.03 -7.03
N SER A 197 1.66 -11.62 -7.89
CA SER A 197 3.06 -11.35 -7.50
C SER A 197 3.15 -10.25 -6.42
N THR A 198 2.21 -9.30 -6.41
CA THR A 198 2.06 -8.27 -5.37
C THR A 198 2.05 -8.87 -3.97
N VAL A 199 1.28 -9.95 -3.74
CA VAL A 199 1.25 -10.65 -2.43
C VAL A 199 2.65 -11.15 -2.06
N THR A 200 3.36 -11.77 -3.01
CA THR A 200 4.70 -12.32 -2.76
C THR A 200 5.70 -11.23 -2.36
N VAL A 201 5.62 -10.06 -2.99
CA VAL A 201 6.50 -8.92 -2.65
C VAL A 201 6.20 -8.41 -1.24
N HIS A 202 4.94 -8.23 -0.87
CA HIS A 202 4.57 -7.77 0.48
C HIS A 202 4.94 -8.81 1.55
N ILE A 203 4.73 -10.10 1.32
CA ILE A 203 5.18 -11.18 2.23
C ILE A 203 6.70 -11.13 2.42
N ARG A 204 7.47 -10.96 1.33
CA ARG A 204 8.94 -10.89 1.42
C ARG A 204 9.40 -9.69 2.26
N ARG A 205 8.79 -8.52 2.06
CA ARG A 205 9.12 -7.31 2.82
C ARG A 205 8.72 -7.45 4.29
N LEU A 206 7.52 -7.96 4.53
CA LEU A 206 7.02 -8.20 5.88
C LEU A 206 7.98 -9.14 6.64
N ARG A 207 8.39 -10.26 6.03
CA ARG A 207 9.39 -11.16 6.62
C ARG A 207 10.71 -10.45 6.94
N ALA A 208 11.19 -9.61 6.04
CA ALA A 208 12.43 -8.86 6.27
C ALA A 208 12.36 -7.91 7.48
N LYS A 209 11.15 -7.56 7.92
CA LYS A 209 10.92 -6.66 9.05
C LYS A 209 10.60 -7.38 10.37
N ILE A 210 9.91 -8.53 10.31
CA ILE A 210 9.41 -9.21 11.52
C ILE A 210 10.08 -10.55 11.82
N GLU A 211 10.81 -11.15 10.90
CA GLU A 211 11.46 -12.44 11.08
C GLU A 211 12.95 -12.25 11.41
N ALA A 212 13.46 -13.00 12.35
CA ALA A 212 14.89 -13.01 12.65
C ALA A 212 15.74 -13.49 11.45
N ASP A 213 15.23 -14.47 10.70
CA ASP A 213 15.80 -14.93 9.43
C ASP A 213 14.66 -15.01 8.38
N PRO A 214 14.57 -14.06 7.42
CA PRO A 214 13.57 -14.08 6.37
C PRO A 214 13.61 -15.30 5.45
N SER A 215 14.74 -16.02 5.39
CA SER A 215 14.89 -17.24 4.59
C SER A 215 14.34 -18.48 5.31
N GLN A 216 14.26 -18.44 6.63
CA GLN A 216 13.67 -19.47 7.50
C GLN A 216 12.57 -18.86 8.39
N PRO A 217 11.47 -18.37 7.79
CA PRO A 217 10.46 -17.62 8.51
C PRO A 217 9.74 -18.49 9.53
N ARG A 218 9.63 -17.97 10.75
CA ARG A 218 8.93 -18.61 11.87
C ARG A 218 7.42 -18.31 11.81
N HIS A 219 7.07 -17.03 11.69
CA HIS A 219 5.68 -16.58 11.76
C HIS A 219 4.94 -16.73 10.44
N ILE A 220 5.50 -16.25 9.33
CA ILE A 220 4.83 -16.30 8.02
C ILE A 220 5.47 -17.39 7.17
N GLN A 221 4.88 -18.57 7.17
CA GLN A 221 5.41 -19.72 6.46
C GLN A 221 4.86 -19.84 5.04
N THR A 222 5.69 -20.33 4.10
CA THR A 222 5.24 -20.70 2.76
C THR A 222 4.76 -22.15 2.76
N VAL A 223 3.53 -22.37 2.27
CA VAL A 223 3.04 -23.70 1.95
C VAL A 223 3.19 -23.87 0.44
N TRP A 224 4.20 -24.64 0.04
CA TRP A 224 4.58 -24.81 -1.37
C TRP A 224 3.43 -25.28 -2.23
N GLY A 225 3.26 -24.66 -3.38
CA GLY A 225 2.16 -24.95 -4.31
C GLY A 225 0.80 -24.40 -3.88
N VAL A 226 0.63 -23.88 -2.65
CA VAL A 226 -0.65 -23.38 -2.12
C VAL A 226 -0.59 -21.87 -1.85
N GLY A 227 0.24 -21.43 -0.89
CA GLY A 227 0.25 -20.04 -0.48
C GLY A 227 1.01 -19.79 0.82
N TYR A 228 0.38 -19.07 1.76
CA TYR A 228 1.01 -18.65 3.02
C TYR A 228 0.11 -18.96 4.21
N ARG A 229 0.73 -19.17 5.38
CA ARG A 229 0.03 -19.28 6.66
C ARG A 229 0.81 -18.56 7.76
N PHE A 230 0.11 -18.16 8.80
CA PHE A 230 0.71 -17.68 10.03
C PHE A 230 0.87 -18.82 11.02
N GLN A 231 2.05 -18.93 11.60
CA GLN A 231 2.37 -19.89 12.67
C GLN A 231 2.72 -19.08 13.92
N PRO A 232 1.99 -19.28 15.05
CA PRO A 232 2.28 -18.64 16.32
C PRO A 232 3.65 -19.00 16.90
#